data_30768b6561b9bf624ffe1c956787d0a5
#
_entry.id   30768b6561b9bf624ffe1c956787d0a5
#
_cell.length_a   1.000
_cell.length_b   1.000
_cell.length_c   1.000
_cell.angle_alpha   90.00
_cell.angle_beta   90.00
_cell.angle_gamma   90.00
#
_symmetry.space_group_name_H-M   'P 1'
#
loop_
_entity.id
_entity.type
_entity.pdbx_description
1 polymer ?
#
loop_
_entity_poly.entity_id
_entity_poly.type
_entity_poly.pdbx_seq_one_letter_code
_entity_poly.pdbx_strand_id
1 'polypeptide(L)'
;MLRNECVSKAIDFIIDNLNEEITITDVADYCHLSKYYLCRTFKAETGEGVYAFIKRLKMEQSAIEMKLGKDKSITTIGSSYGYSSSNYSSAFKKHHHRSPAEFRKTVNTSDAPHPYRPDQLARFQVFEGYDQKIEIRQLAEFRVLYERYLGNYLDLGAQWEVFTAKHHEEIHADTLLIERYYDDPAITRVGQCLYDLCMTIDANGECSNSTMIGAGKFAVYRFDGLIKDIYETLQGIYNIWLPDSGYEMDERYGLNIYRQIDRAHSQVIMDLCIPLE
;
A
#
# COMPACT_ATOMS: atom_id res chain seq x y z
N MET A 1 2.43 -14.45 4.39
CA MET A 1 2.14 -13.93 5.74
C MET A 1 3.45 -13.85 6.53
N LEU A 2 3.74 -12.71 7.12
CA LEU A 2 4.83 -12.56 8.09
C LEU A 2 4.37 -13.13 9.44
N ARG A 3 5.17 -14.01 10.02
CA ARG A 3 4.80 -14.74 11.25
C ARG A 3 5.38 -14.15 12.52
N ASN A 4 6.42 -13.33 12.38
CA ASN A 4 7.15 -12.77 13.50
C ASN A 4 6.64 -11.36 13.83
N GLU A 5 6.00 -11.20 14.97
CA GLU A 5 5.46 -9.90 15.43
C GLU A 5 6.53 -8.81 15.54
N CYS A 6 7.76 -9.17 15.92
CA CYS A 6 8.85 -8.20 15.98
C CYS A 6 9.24 -7.68 14.60
N VAL A 7 9.12 -8.53 13.56
CA VAL A 7 9.36 -8.09 12.17
C VAL A 7 8.23 -7.17 11.70
N SER A 8 6.97 -7.48 12.03
CA SER A 8 5.84 -6.59 11.73
C SER A 8 6.00 -5.23 12.40
N LYS A 9 6.37 -5.18 13.68
CA LYS A 9 6.68 -3.93 14.40
C LYS A 9 7.86 -3.16 13.80
N ALA A 10 8.90 -3.88 13.36
CA ALA A 10 10.03 -3.26 12.68
C ALA A 10 9.60 -2.61 11.35
N ILE A 11 8.71 -3.25 10.61
CA ILE A 11 8.16 -2.70 9.36
C ILE A 11 7.28 -1.49 9.64
N ASP A 12 6.41 -1.52 10.68
CA ASP A 12 5.61 -0.35 11.08
C ASP A 12 6.51 0.84 11.38
N PHE A 13 7.53 0.65 12.23
CA PHE A 13 8.50 1.70 12.54
C PHE A 13 9.18 2.27 11.28
N ILE A 14 9.57 1.39 10.34
CA ILE A 14 10.22 1.82 9.09
C ILE A 14 9.24 2.65 8.24
N ILE A 15 7.98 2.24 8.12
CA ILE A 15 6.97 2.95 7.35
C ILE A 15 6.71 4.34 7.96
N ASP A 16 6.47 4.39 9.26
CA ASP A 16 6.13 5.61 9.98
C ASP A 16 7.27 6.66 9.98
N ASN A 17 8.52 6.21 9.78
CA ASN A 17 9.71 7.08 9.79
C ASN A 17 10.44 7.12 8.43
N LEU A 18 9.78 6.75 7.34
CA LEU A 18 10.45 6.55 6.05
C LEU A 18 11.09 7.84 5.50
N ASN A 19 10.56 9.01 5.85
CA ASN A 19 11.08 10.33 5.50
C ASN A 19 12.28 10.77 6.35
N GLU A 20 12.58 10.01 7.42
CA GLU A 20 13.67 10.30 8.34
C GLU A 20 14.94 9.50 7.99
N GLU A 21 16.04 9.84 8.65
CA GLU A 21 17.26 9.05 8.56
C GLU A 21 17.19 7.87 9.53
N ILE A 22 16.76 6.70 9.03
CA ILE A 22 16.59 5.49 9.82
C ILE A 22 17.84 4.62 9.76
N THR A 23 18.37 4.22 10.91
CA THR A 23 19.43 3.22 11.01
C THR A 23 18.90 1.87 11.51
N ILE A 24 19.67 0.80 11.27
CA ILE A 24 19.34 -0.52 11.83
C ILE A 24 19.29 -0.47 13.37
N THR A 25 20.06 0.45 13.99
CA THR A 25 20.06 0.65 15.43
C THR A 25 18.70 1.14 15.90
N ASP A 26 18.16 2.16 15.26
CA ASP A 26 16.88 2.75 15.64
C ASP A 26 15.75 1.71 15.57
N VAL A 27 15.73 0.90 14.48
CA VAL A 27 14.76 -0.20 14.33
C VAL A 27 14.93 -1.26 15.41
N ALA A 28 16.18 -1.63 15.77
CA ALA A 28 16.45 -2.65 16.78
C ALA A 28 16.06 -2.15 18.18
N ASP A 29 16.37 -0.91 18.50
CA ASP A 29 16.05 -0.27 19.78
C ASP A 29 14.55 -0.12 19.97
N TYR A 30 13.82 0.30 18.92
CA TYR A 30 12.35 0.36 18.92
C TYR A 30 11.70 -1.01 19.19
N CYS A 31 12.24 -2.07 18.59
CA CYS A 31 11.75 -3.42 18.78
C CYS A 31 12.28 -4.09 20.09
N HIS A 32 13.11 -3.42 20.86
CA HIS A 32 13.80 -3.98 22.04
C HIS A 32 14.62 -5.25 21.73
N LEU A 33 15.28 -5.26 20.56
CA LEU A 33 16.05 -6.39 20.05
C LEU A 33 17.54 -6.05 19.88
N SER A 34 18.40 -7.06 19.93
CA SER A 34 19.77 -6.88 19.45
C SER A 34 19.76 -6.75 17.91
N LYS A 35 20.67 -5.92 17.36
CA LYS A 35 20.83 -5.78 15.90
C LYS A 35 21.02 -7.11 15.20
N TYR A 36 21.79 -8.02 15.80
CA TYR A 36 22.04 -9.34 15.23
C TYR A 36 20.76 -10.16 15.10
N TYR A 37 19.95 -10.20 16.15
CA TYR A 37 18.69 -10.92 16.17
C TYR A 37 17.70 -10.32 15.14
N LEU A 38 17.53 -8.99 15.16
CA LEU A 38 16.70 -8.28 14.20
C LEU A 38 17.12 -8.61 12.76
N CYS A 39 18.38 -8.41 12.40
CA CYS A 39 18.85 -8.63 11.02
C CYS A 39 18.62 -10.05 10.55
N ARG A 40 18.87 -11.04 11.42
CA ARG A 40 18.67 -12.46 11.09
C ARG A 40 17.20 -12.79 10.90
N THR A 41 16.36 -12.38 11.84
CA THR A 41 14.92 -12.69 11.82
C THR A 41 14.21 -11.95 10.68
N PHE A 42 14.53 -10.67 10.51
CA PHE A 42 13.98 -9.85 9.43
C PHE A 42 14.29 -10.46 8.05
N LYS A 43 15.55 -10.85 7.81
CA LYS A 43 15.94 -11.47 6.54
C LYS A 43 15.27 -12.84 6.33
N ALA A 44 15.08 -13.62 7.40
CA ALA A 44 14.41 -14.91 7.30
C ALA A 44 12.93 -14.77 6.92
N GLU A 45 12.26 -13.73 7.42
CA GLU A 45 10.83 -13.46 7.17
C GLU A 45 10.57 -12.75 5.84
N THR A 46 11.40 -11.75 5.49
CA THR A 46 11.18 -10.88 4.32
C THR A 46 11.99 -11.27 3.09
N GLY A 47 13.00 -12.13 3.24
CA GLY A 47 13.93 -12.50 2.19
C GLY A 47 15.05 -11.46 1.96
N GLU A 48 14.96 -10.26 2.56
CA GLU A 48 15.95 -9.19 2.40
C GLU A 48 16.42 -8.61 3.75
N GLY A 49 17.59 -7.96 3.75
CA GLY A 49 18.10 -7.33 4.96
C GLY A 49 17.39 -6.00 5.25
N VAL A 50 17.32 -5.61 6.55
CA VAL A 50 16.66 -4.37 7.02
C VAL A 50 17.05 -3.14 6.20
N TYR A 51 18.36 -2.92 5.99
CA TYR A 51 18.84 -1.77 5.21
C TYR A 51 18.40 -1.81 3.74
N ALA A 52 18.39 -2.99 3.13
CA ALA A 52 17.92 -3.16 1.74
C ALA A 52 16.42 -2.88 1.63
N PHE A 53 15.64 -3.35 2.61
CA PHE A 53 14.21 -3.10 2.74
C PHE A 53 13.90 -1.59 2.85
N ILE A 54 14.56 -0.87 3.78
CA ILE A 54 14.42 0.59 3.93
C ILE A 54 14.73 1.30 2.62
N LYS A 55 15.85 0.98 1.97
CA LYS A 55 16.22 1.59 0.69
C LYS A 55 15.20 1.32 -0.41
N ARG A 56 14.68 0.11 -0.48
CA ARG A 56 13.66 -0.28 -1.45
C ARG A 56 12.39 0.54 -1.23
N LEU A 57 11.85 0.57 -0.02
CA LEU A 57 10.66 1.34 0.31
C LEU A 57 10.84 2.83 0.00
N LYS A 58 11.99 3.43 0.36
CA LYS A 58 12.28 4.84 0.02
C LYS A 58 12.22 5.09 -1.50
N MET A 59 12.74 4.18 -2.31
CA MET A 59 12.69 4.32 -3.77
C MET A 59 11.28 4.12 -4.33
N GLU A 60 10.53 3.16 -3.81
CA GLU A 60 9.17 2.88 -4.24
C GLU A 60 8.21 4.02 -3.82
N GLN A 61 8.27 4.48 -2.57
CA GLN A 61 7.44 5.59 -2.11
C GLN A 61 7.79 6.91 -2.82
N SER A 62 9.08 7.19 -3.03
CA SER A 62 9.47 8.36 -3.82
C SER A 62 8.97 8.31 -5.28
N ALA A 63 8.82 7.11 -5.83
CA ALA A 63 8.26 6.92 -7.17
C ALA A 63 6.74 7.10 -7.17
N ILE A 64 6.03 6.65 -6.13
CA ILE A 64 4.59 6.91 -5.93
C ILE A 64 4.36 8.42 -5.78
N GLU A 65 5.12 9.10 -4.92
CA GLU A 65 5.05 10.56 -4.77
C GLU A 65 5.32 11.29 -6.09
N MET A 66 6.29 10.81 -6.89
CA MET A 66 6.57 11.38 -8.21
C MET A 66 5.42 11.17 -9.21
N LYS A 67 4.70 10.07 -9.08
CA LYS A 67 3.52 9.76 -9.90
C LYS A 67 2.35 10.67 -9.55
N LEU A 68 2.11 10.91 -8.27
CA LEU A 68 0.95 11.64 -7.76
C LEU A 68 1.18 13.15 -7.67
N GLY A 69 2.37 13.57 -7.25
CA GLY A 69 2.75 14.97 -7.08
C GLY A 69 3.40 15.58 -8.32
N LYS A 70 2.59 15.96 -9.31
CA LYS A 70 3.09 16.53 -10.58
C LYS A 70 3.93 17.79 -10.40
N ASP A 71 3.64 18.61 -9.37
CA ASP A 71 4.26 19.91 -9.13
C ASP A 71 5.53 19.83 -8.26
N LYS A 72 5.73 18.74 -7.53
CA LYS A 72 6.93 18.56 -6.71
C LYS A 72 8.17 18.33 -7.58
N SER A 73 9.26 19.05 -7.32
CA SER A 73 10.50 18.82 -8.06
C SER A 73 11.15 17.47 -7.70
N ILE A 74 11.84 16.85 -8.66
CA ILE A 74 12.59 15.59 -8.42
C ILE A 74 13.59 15.75 -7.27
N THR A 75 14.22 16.93 -7.16
CA THR A 75 15.16 17.24 -6.08
C THR A 75 14.45 17.31 -4.73
N THR A 76 13.29 17.94 -4.66
CA THR A 76 12.48 18.00 -3.44
C THR A 76 12.09 16.61 -2.97
N ILE A 77 11.56 15.78 -3.88
CA ILE A 77 11.21 14.39 -3.57
C ILE A 77 12.44 13.60 -3.06
N GLY A 78 13.58 13.69 -3.76
CA GLY A 78 14.79 13.01 -3.31
C GLY A 78 15.26 13.45 -1.92
N SER A 79 15.11 14.75 -1.62
CA SER A 79 15.50 15.32 -0.32
C SER A 79 14.59 14.87 0.81
N SER A 80 13.27 14.70 0.60
CA SER A 80 12.33 14.20 1.62
C SER A 80 12.62 12.78 2.06
N TYR A 81 13.31 11.98 1.22
CA TYR A 81 13.79 10.64 1.59
C TYR A 81 15.26 10.59 2.04
N GLY A 82 15.88 11.75 2.31
CA GLY A 82 17.26 11.84 2.84
C GLY A 82 18.35 11.70 1.79
N TYR A 83 18.07 11.94 0.51
CA TYR A 83 19.08 11.84 -0.56
C TYR A 83 19.52 13.20 -1.06
N SER A 84 20.83 13.36 -1.36
CA SER A 84 21.27 14.43 -2.25
C SER A 84 20.79 14.15 -3.68
N SER A 85 20.65 15.20 -4.50
CA SER A 85 20.14 15.09 -5.87
C SER A 85 20.90 14.06 -6.73
N SER A 86 22.24 14.03 -6.65
CA SER A 86 23.07 13.07 -7.39
C SER A 86 22.91 11.64 -6.88
N ASN A 87 22.87 11.45 -5.56
CA ASN A 87 22.69 10.16 -4.94
C ASN A 87 21.29 9.61 -5.21
N TYR A 88 20.26 10.46 -5.17
CA TYR A 88 18.89 10.08 -5.50
C TYR A 88 18.79 9.56 -6.93
N SER A 89 19.25 10.33 -7.90
CA SER A 89 19.20 9.94 -9.32
C SER A 89 19.89 8.60 -9.57
N SER A 90 21.04 8.37 -8.92
CA SER A 90 21.79 7.12 -9.03
C SER A 90 21.07 5.94 -8.37
N ALA A 91 20.54 6.13 -7.16
CA ALA A 91 19.80 5.11 -6.41
C ALA A 91 18.50 4.74 -7.14
N PHE A 92 17.75 5.75 -7.60
CA PHE A 92 16.50 5.57 -8.34
C PHE A 92 16.72 4.80 -9.64
N LYS A 93 17.73 5.20 -10.44
CA LYS A 93 18.07 4.49 -11.69
C LYS A 93 18.51 3.04 -11.43
N LYS A 94 19.23 2.80 -10.33
CA LYS A 94 19.61 1.44 -9.95
C LYS A 94 18.41 0.58 -9.59
N HIS A 95 17.39 1.16 -8.94
CA HIS A 95 16.20 0.44 -8.47
C HIS A 95 15.17 0.25 -9.61
N HIS A 96 14.81 1.34 -10.31
CA HIS A 96 13.74 1.34 -11.33
C HIS A 96 14.24 1.15 -12.77
N HIS A 97 15.56 0.99 -12.99
CA HIS A 97 16.20 0.83 -14.30
C HIS A 97 16.00 2.00 -15.28
N ARG A 98 15.51 3.14 -14.78
CA ARG A 98 15.32 4.41 -15.51
C ARG A 98 15.58 5.59 -14.57
N SER A 99 15.98 6.73 -15.14
CA SER A 99 16.19 7.94 -14.33
C SER A 99 14.85 8.48 -13.79
N PRO A 100 14.86 9.27 -12.70
CA PRO A 100 13.66 9.93 -12.19
C PRO A 100 12.92 10.77 -13.25
N ALA A 101 13.66 11.46 -14.12
CA ALA A 101 13.08 12.28 -15.19
C ALA A 101 12.41 11.43 -16.29
N GLU A 102 13.01 10.31 -16.67
CA GLU A 102 12.40 9.35 -17.58
C GLU A 102 11.17 8.69 -16.97
N PHE A 103 11.24 8.31 -15.69
CA PHE A 103 10.12 7.72 -14.96
C PHE A 103 8.93 8.67 -14.94
N ARG A 104 9.12 9.94 -14.54
CA ARG A 104 8.05 10.96 -14.50
C ARG A 104 7.34 11.16 -15.84
N LYS A 105 8.06 11.04 -16.96
CA LYS A 105 7.47 11.17 -18.29
C LYS A 105 6.57 10.00 -18.67
N THR A 106 6.79 8.83 -18.09
CA THR A 106 6.15 7.58 -18.53
C THR A 106 5.14 7.02 -17.53
N VAL A 107 5.17 7.45 -16.27
CA VAL A 107 4.37 6.84 -15.20
C VAL A 107 2.88 7.18 -15.29
N ASN A 108 2.55 8.34 -15.88
CA ASN A 108 1.16 8.83 -16.03
C ASN A 108 0.64 8.68 -17.45
N THR A 109 1.22 7.81 -18.27
CA THR A 109 0.70 7.56 -19.62
C THR A 109 -0.40 6.50 -19.58
N SER A 110 -1.45 6.70 -20.38
CA SER A 110 -2.51 5.70 -20.60
C SER A 110 -2.02 4.39 -21.22
N ASP A 111 -0.75 4.35 -21.58
CA ASP A 111 -0.10 3.22 -22.26
C ASP A 111 0.79 2.38 -21.31
N ALA A 112 0.65 2.56 -19.99
CA ALA A 112 1.38 1.74 -19.03
C ALA A 112 0.90 0.27 -19.13
N PRO A 113 1.81 -0.70 -19.27
CA PRO A 113 1.43 -2.11 -19.29
C PRO A 113 0.79 -2.50 -17.95
N HIS A 114 -0.29 -3.28 -18.03
CA HIS A 114 -0.96 -3.80 -16.85
C HIS A 114 -0.04 -4.83 -16.16
N PRO A 115 0.36 -4.67 -14.88
CA PRO A 115 1.38 -5.51 -14.24
C PRO A 115 1.00 -6.99 -14.17
N TYR A 116 -0.30 -7.28 -14.14
CA TYR A 116 -0.83 -8.66 -14.10
C TYR A 116 -1.34 -9.18 -15.46
N ARG A 117 -1.33 -8.33 -16.49
CA ARG A 117 -1.76 -8.65 -17.85
C ARG A 117 -0.88 -7.90 -18.86
N PRO A 118 0.40 -8.31 -19.01
CA PRO A 118 1.37 -7.55 -19.79
C PRO A 118 1.00 -7.35 -21.28
N ASP A 119 0.07 -8.17 -21.79
CA ASP A 119 -0.45 -8.04 -23.15
C ASP A 119 -1.63 -7.06 -23.29
N GLN A 120 -2.05 -6.43 -22.17
CA GLN A 120 -3.17 -5.49 -22.15
C GLN A 120 -2.69 -4.13 -21.63
N LEU A 121 -3.18 -3.08 -22.27
CA LEU A 121 -3.04 -1.72 -21.75
C LEU A 121 -4.19 -1.45 -20.78
N ALA A 122 -3.90 -0.73 -19.69
CA ALA A 122 -4.93 -0.29 -18.77
C ALA A 122 -5.92 0.66 -19.48
N ARG A 123 -7.22 0.45 -19.26
CA ARG A 123 -8.28 1.28 -19.83
C ARG A 123 -8.90 2.11 -18.72
N PHE A 124 -8.73 3.42 -18.79
CA PHE A 124 -9.28 4.34 -17.82
C PHE A 124 -10.57 4.99 -18.33
N GLN A 125 -11.49 5.27 -17.41
CA GLN A 125 -12.63 6.14 -17.67
C GLN A 125 -12.14 7.60 -17.76
N VAL A 126 -13.00 8.49 -18.24
CA VAL A 126 -12.78 9.94 -18.15
C VAL A 126 -13.03 10.43 -16.73
N PHE A 127 -12.55 11.63 -16.40
CA PHE A 127 -12.65 12.21 -15.03
C PHE A 127 -14.08 12.12 -14.45
N GLU A 128 -15.08 12.53 -15.22
CA GLU A 128 -16.48 12.55 -14.79
C GLU A 128 -17.02 11.15 -14.41
N GLY A 129 -16.48 10.11 -15.04
CA GLY A 129 -16.87 8.72 -14.75
C GLY A 129 -16.41 8.25 -13.36
N TYR A 130 -15.30 8.80 -12.86
CA TYR A 130 -14.85 8.58 -11.49
C TYR A 130 -15.51 9.55 -10.52
N ASP A 131 -15.59 10.83 -10.88
CA ASP A 131 -16.07 11.91 -10.01
C ASP A 131 -17.50 11.68 -9.54
N GLN A 132 -18.36 11.19 -10.42
CA GLN A 132 -19.77 10.84 -10.09
C GLN A 132 -19.89 9.70 -9.06
N LYS A 133 -18.86 8.87 -8.87
CA LYS A 133 -18.86 7.70 -7.99
C LYS A 133 -18.02 7.87 -6.75
N ILE A 134 -17.22 8.94 -6.68
CA ILE A 134 -16.36 9.24 -5.55
C ILE A 134 -17.10 10.14 -4.58
N GLU A 135 -17.11 9.74 -3.32
CA GLU A 135 -17.59 10.53 -2.20
C GLU A 135 -16.44 10.87 -1.25
N ILE A 136 -16.34 12.13 -0.86
CA ILE A 136 -15.39 12.53 0.19
C ILE A 136 -16.01 12.23 1.54
N ARG A 137 -15.39 11.33 2.30
CA ARG A 137 -15.89 10.88 3.60
C ARG A 137 -14.85 11.04 4.68
N GLN A 138 -15.31 11.38 5.88
CA GLN A 138 -14.54 11.23 7.10
C GLN A 138 -14.78 9.82 7.64
N LEU A 139 -13.76 8.96 7.59
CA LEU A 139 -13.81 7.64 8.19
C LEU A 139 -13.40 7.75 9.67
N ALA A 140 -14.12 7.03 10.52
CA ALA A 140 -13.75 6.87 11.92
C ALA A 140 -12.51 5.96 12.03
N GLU A 141 -11.89 5.95 13.20
CA GLU A 141 -10.87 4.97 13.50
C GLU A 141 -11.46 3.56 13.63
N PHE A 142 -10.68 2.56 13.25
CA PHE A 142 -11.02 1.15 13.38
C PHE A 142 -9.96 0.44 14.22
N ARG A 143 -10.40 -0.29 15.25
CA ARG A 143 -9.53 -1.28 15.87
C ARG A 143 -9.64 -2.57 15.07
N VAL A 144 -8.50 -3.09 14.62
CA VAL A 144 -8.46 -4.27 13.76
C VAL A 144 -7.46 -5.30 14.28
N LEU A 145 -7.82 -6.57 14.12
CA LEU A 145 -6.86 -7.65 14.03
C LEU A 145 -6.30 -7.66 12.62
N TYR A 146 -5.00 -7.88 12.45
CA TYR A 146 -4.38 -7.90 11.14
C TYR A 146 -3.36 -9.02 10.95
N GLU A 147 -3.19 -9.44 9.72
CA GLU A 147 -2.08 -10.27 9.26
C GLU A 147 -1.37 -9.57 8.11
N ARG A 148 -0.06 -9.43 8.24
CA ARG A 148 0.79 -8.75 7.25
C ARG A 148 1.34 -9.72 6.23
N TYR A 149 1.30 -9.30 4.97
CA TYR A 149 1.80 -10.06 3.84
C TYR A 149 2.85 -9.25 3.08
N LEU A 150 3.88 -9.95 2.62
CA LEU A 150 4.82 -9.49 1.62
C LEU A 150 4.74 -10.48 0.47
N GLY A 151 4.23 -10.06 -0.70
CA GLY A 151 3.94 -11.01 -1.76
C GLY A 151 3.28 -10.42 -2.99
N ASN A 152 2.53 -11.26 -3.67
CA ASN A 152 1.84 -10.94 -4.91
C ASN A 152 0.34 -10.74 -4.66
N TYR A 153 -0.23 -9.65 -5.13
CA TYR A 153 -1.68 -9.41 -5.06
C TYR A 153 -2.52 -10.46 -5.82
N LEU A 154 -1.94 -11.22 -6.74
CA LEU A 154 -2.64 -12.34 -7.37
C LEU A 154 -2.99 -13.46 -6.37
N ASP A 155 -2.26 -13.55 -5.27
CA ASP A 155 -2.51 -14.54 -4.21
C ASP A 155 -3.54 -14.07 -3.18
N LEU A 156 -4.00 -12.81 -3.28
CA LEU A 156 -4.86 -12.14 -2.30
C LEU A 156 -6.15 -12.93 -2.01
N GLY A 157 -6.79 -13.46 -3.04
CA GLY A 157 -8.01 -14.25 -2.88
C GLY A 157 -7.81 -15.49 -2.01
N ALA A 158 -6.74 -16.26 -2.26
CA ALA A 158 -6.39 -17.44 -1.46
C ALA A 158 -5.98 -17.05 -0.03
N GLN A 159 -5.32 -15.91 0.14
CA GLN A 159 -4.93 -15.43 1.47
C GLN A 159 -6.15 -14.99 2.29
N TRP A 160 -7.15 -14.35 1.67
CA TRP A 160 -8.43 -14.05 2.31
C TRP A 160 -9.17 -15.32 2.75
N GLU A 161 -9.09 -16.42 1.97
CA GLU A 161 -9.68 -17.70 2.37
C GLU A 161 -9.03 -18.25 3.64
N VAL A 162 -7.69 -18.24 3.68
CA VAL A 162 -6.94 -18.68 4.87
C VAL A 162 -7.23 -17.79 6.07
N PHE A 163 -7.22 -16.45 5.89
CA PHE A 163 -7.48 -15.48 6.93
C PHE A 163 -8.89 -15.68 7.53
N THR A 164 -9.93 -15.71 6.69
CA THR A 164 -11.32 -15.85 7.16
C THR A 164 -11.60 -17.20 7.77
N ALA A 165 -10.98 -18.28 7.27
CA ALA A 165 -11.09 -19.61 7.87
C ALA A 165 -10.43 -19.67 9.26
N LYS A 166 -9.29 -19.02 9.44
CA LYS A 166 -8.58 -18.96 10.72
C LYS A 166 -9.33 -18.17 11.79
N HIS A 167 -9.98 -17.08 11.39
CA HIS A 167 -10.66 -16.15 12.29
C HIS A 167 -12.19 -16.25 12.23
N HIS A 168 -12.72 -17.41 11.78
CA HIS A 168 -14.17 -17.57 11.53
C HIS A 168 -15.05 -17.39 12.77
N GLU A 169 -14.52 -17.66 13.96
CA GLU A 169 -15.25 -17.52 15.23
C GLU A 169 -15.41 -16.05 15.64
N GLU A 170 -14.50 -15.18 15.21
CA GLU A 170 -14.49 -13.75 15.51
C GLU A 170 -15.22 -12.91 14.45
N ILE A 171 -15.56 -13.50 13.28
CA ILE A 171 -16.26 -12.79 12.21
C ILE A 171 -17.77 -12.81 12.47
N HIS A 172 -18.35 -11.62 12.69
CA HIS A 172 -19.77 -11.40 12.91
C HIS A 172 -20.40 -10.59 11.76
N ALA A 173 -21.71 -10.36 11.82
CA ALA A 173 -22.44 -9.69 10.75
C ALA A 173 -22.00 -8.23 10.50
N ASP A 174 -21.47 -7.57 11.52
CA ASP A 174 -20.99 -6.19 11.50
C ASP A 174 -19.46 -6.08 11.33
N THR A 175 -18.74 -7.21 11.29
CA THR A 175 -17.30 -7.23 11.06
C THR A 175 -16.98 -6.71 9.67
N LEU A 176 -16.12 -5.69 9.59
CA LEU A 176 -15.57 -5.20 8.33
C LEU A 176 -14.29 -5.96 8.00
N LEU A 177 -14.21 -6.47 6.77
CA LEU A 177 -12.98 -7.00 6.21
C LEU A 177 -12.30 -5.88 5.42
N ILE A 178 -11.04 -5.58 5.76
CA ILE A 178 -10.31 -4.42 5.26
C ILE A 178 -8.95 -4.89 4.77
N GLU A 179 -8.62 -4.57 3.52
CA GLU A 179 -7.25 -4.64 3.02
C GLU A 179 -6.61 -3.26 3.22
N ARG A 180 -5.45 -3.22 3.85
CA ARG A 180 -4.62 -2.04 3.99
C ARG A 180 -3.39 -2.21 3.11
N TYR A 181 -3.20 -1.32 2.14
CA TYR A 181 -2.11 -1.43 1.17
C TYR A 181 -1.18 -0.22 1.23
N TYR A 182 0.11 -0.47 0.98
CA TYR A 182 1.18 0.50 1.17
C TYR A 182 1.92 0.85 -0.11
N ASP A 183 1.66 0.14 -1.18
CA ASP A 183 2.41 0.24 -2.42
C ASP A 183 1.51 0.28 -3.67
N ASP A 184 2.15 0.55 -4.80
CA ASP A 184 1.52 0.52 -6.11
C ASP A 184 2.11 -0.64 -6.93
N PRO A 185 1.31 -1.65 -7.31
CA PRO A 185 1.78 -2.78 -8.12
C PRO A 185 2.36 -2.40 -9.48
N ALA A 186 2.10 -1.17 -9.97
CA ALA A 186 2.75 -0.65 -11.18
C ALA A 186 4.21 -0.22 -10.94
N ILE A 187 4.59 -0.02 -9.68
CA ILE A 187 5.89 0.48 -9.24
C ILE A 187 6.66 -0.58 -8.49
N THR A 188 6.02 -1.20 -7.50
CA THR A 188 6.59 -2.26 -6.66
C THR A 188 6.64 -3.57 -7.44
N ARG A 189 7.74 -4.30 -7.30
CA ARG A 189 7.89 -5.60 -7.96
C ARG A 189 6.85 -6.59 -7.49
N VAL A 190 6.28 -7.32 -8.43
CA VAL A 190 5.43 -8.48 -8.14
C VAL A 190 6.16 -9.42 -7.19
N GLY A 191 5.52 -9.75 -6.07
CA GLY A 191 6.12 -10.57 -4.99
C GLY A 191 6.80 -9.78 -3.88
N GLN A 192 6.88 -8.44 -3.97
CA GLN A 192 7.40 -7.56 -2.93
C GLN A 192 6.37 -6.53 -2.44
N CYS A 193 5.11 -6.67 -2.85
CA CYS A 193 4.02 -5.82 -2.40
C CYS A 193 3.72 -6.07 -0.93
N LEU A 194 3.52 -4.99 -0.18
CA LEU A 194 3.24 -5.01 1.26
C LEU A 194 1.79 -4.63 1.51
N TYR A 195 1.05 -5.51 2.15
CA TYR A 195 -0.34 -5.29 2.50
C TYR A 195 -0.76 -6.07 3.74
N ASP A 196 -1.81 -5.61 4.39
CA ASP A 196 -2.39 -6.26 5.55
C ASP A 196 -3.83 -6.68 5.25
N LEU A 197 -4.17 -7.90 5.64
CA LEU A 197 -5.56 -8.32 5.76
C LEU A 197 -6.02 -8.05 7.17
N CYS A 198 -7.09 -7.29 7.29
CA CYS A 198 -7.59 -6.80 8.56
C CYS A 198 -9.06 -7.17 8.73
N MET A 199 -9.48 -7.36 9.97
CA MET A 199 -10.88 -7.37 10.34
C MET A 199 -11.12 -6.50 11.57
N THR A 200 -12.25 -5.80 11.62
CA THR A 200 -12.60 -5.03 12.80
C THR A 200 -12.89 -5.95 13.99
N ILE A 201 -12.42 -5.53 15.16
CA ILE A 201 -12.63 -6.24 16.44
C ILE A 201 -13.18 -5.28 17.48
N ASP A 202 -13.82 -5.83 18.50
CA ASP A 202 -14.33 -5.06 19.63
C ASP A 202 -13.23 -4.30 20.37
N ALA A 203 -13.58 -3.13 20.92
CA ALA A 203 -12.65 -2.25 21.62
C ALA A 203 -11.95 -2.94 22.82
N ASN A 204 -12.60 -3.91 23.45
CA ASN A 204 -12.13 -4.58 24.66
C ASN A 204 -11.52 -5.97 24.43
N GLY A 205 -11.46 -6.45 23.17
CA GLY A 205 -10.89 -7.76 22.84
C GLY A 205 -9.37 -7.77 23.04
N GLU A 206 -8.84 -8.66 23.85
CA GLU A 206 -7.39 -8.89 23.92
C GLU A 206 -6.95 -9.68 22.69
N CYS A 207 -6.17 -9.03 21.82
CA CYS A 207 -5.59 -9.69 20.65
C CYS A 207 -4.14 -9.24 20.48
N SER A 208 -3.23 -10.20 20.39
CA SER A 208 -1.78 -9.93 20.27
C SER A 208 -1.44 -9.20 18.97
N ASN A 209 -2.23 -9.40 17.91
CA ASN A 209 -1.98 -8.87 16.58
C ASN A 209 -3.02 -7.80 16.19
N SER A 210 -3.25 -6.84 17.09
CA SER A 210 -4.19 -5.74 16.84
C SER A 210 -3.48 -4.40 16.67
N THR A 211 -4.08 -3.56 15.84
CA THR A 211 -3.62 -2.18 15.60
C THR A 211 -4.82 -1.27 15.37
N MET A 212 -4.56 0.05 15.35
CA MET A 212 -5.56 1.04 14.98
C MET A 212 -5.36 1.47 13.53
N ILE A 213 -6.43 1.47 12.74
CA ILE A 213 -6.51 2.21 11.49
C ILE A 213 -7.05 3.58 11.86
N GLY A 214 -6.21 4.62 11.73
CA GLY A 214 -6.55 5.98 12.18
C GLY A 214 -7.71 6.60 11.41
N ALA A 215 -8.48 7.45 12.08
CA ALA A 215 -9.50 8.27 11.46
C ALA A 215 -8.90 9.23 10.41
N GLY A 216 -9.70 9.62 9.42
CA GLY A 216 -9.25 10.59 8.44
C GLY A 216 -10.20 10.83 7.28
N LYS A 217 -9.83 11.79 6.44
CA LYS A 217 -10.55 12.13 5.21
C LYS A 217 -10.12 11.18 4.10
N PHE A 218 -11.06 10.64 3.36
CA PHE A 218 -10.83 9.73 2.25
C PHE A 218 -11.73 10.06 1.05
N ALA A 219 -11.17 9.90 -0.13
CA ALA A 219 -11.95 9.73 -1.35
C ALA A 219 -12.39 8.27 -1.42
N VAL A 220 -13.69 8.04 -1.40
CA VAL A 220 -14.28 6.70 -1.35
C VAL A 220 -15.02 6.43 -2.66
N TYR A 221 -14.49 5.50 -3.44
CA TYR A 221 -15.12 5.02 -4.67
C TYR A 221 -15.84 3.71 -4.38
N ARG A 222 -17.17 3.67 -4.58
CA ARG A 222 -17.93 2.43 -4.48
C ARG A 222 -17.69 1.60 -5.74
N PHE A 223 -16.86 0.57 -5.59
CA PHE A 223 -16.62 -0.42 -6.64
C PHE A 223 -17.67 -1.53 -6.56
N ASP A 224 -18.30 -1.81 -7.71
CA ASP A 224 -19.19 -2.95 -7.91
C ASP A 224 -18.85 -3.55 -9.27
N GLY A 225 -18.19 -4.70 -9.29
CA GLY A 225 -17.66 -5.24 -10.52
C GLY A 225 -16.80 -6.50 -10.35
N LEU A 226 -16.08 -6.84 -11.42
CA LEU A 226 -15.22 -8.02 -11.41
C LEU A 226 -13.90 -7.74 -10.68
N ILE A 227 -13.43 -8.71 -9.90
CA ILE A 227 -12.16 -8.62 -9.17
C ILE A 227 -10.99 -8.22 -10.07
N LYS A 228 -10.98 -8.71 -11.31
CA LYS A 228 -9.94 -8.38 -12.31
C LYS A 228 -9.89 -6.89 -12.69
N ASP A 229 -10.95 -6.12 -12.47
CA ASP A 229 -11.05 -4.72 -12.90
C ASP A 229 -10.72 -3.73 -11.74
N ILE A 230 -10.46 -4.24 -10.53
CA ILE A 230 -10.09 -3.44 -9.35
C ILE A 230 -8.83 -2.63 -9.63
N TYR A 231 -7.79 -3.28 -10.16
CA TYR A 231 -6.51 -2.61 -10.45
C TYR A 231 -6.69 -1.44 -11.42
N GLU A 232 -7.40 -1.67 -12.55
CA GLU A 232 -7.64 -0.60 -13.53
C GLU A 232 -8.46 0.54 -12.95
N THR A 233 -9.44 0.23 -12.09
CA THR A 233 -10.24 1.25 -11.39
C THR A 233 -9.38 2.09 -10.45
N LEU A 234 -8.57 1.46 -9.60
CA LEU A 234 -7.64 2.16 -8.70
C LEU A 234 -6.65 3.03 -9.47
N GLN A 235 -6.03 2.49 -10.52
CA GLN A 235 -5.10 3.25 -11.35
C GLN A 235 -5.79 4.41 -12.06
N GLY A 236 -7.04 4.25 -12.47
CA GLY A 236 -7.83 5.35 -13.04
C GLY A 236 -8.12 6.45 -12.03
N ILE A 237 -8.43 6.11 -10.77
CA ILE A 237 -8.60 7.11 -9.72
C ILE A 237 -7.29 7.88 -9.49
N TYR A 238 -6.15 7.20 -9.39
CA TYR A 238 -4.85 7.84 -9.17
C TYR A 238 -4.35 8.66 -10.37
N ASN A 239 -4.58 8.20 -11.60
CA ASN A 239 -3.99 8.81 -12.79
C ASN A 239 -4.90 9.85 -13.45
N ILE A 240 -6.22 9.70 -13.32
CA ILE A 240 -7.22 10.53 -14.02
C ILE A 240 -7.96 11.43 -13.03
N TRP A 241 -8.53 10.85 -11.95
CA TRP A 241 -9.37 11.64 -11.04
C TRP A 241 -8.54 12.49 -10.07
N LEU A 242 -7.63 11.88 -9.32
CA LEU A 242 -6.90 12.57 -8.26
C LEU A 242 -6.15 13.83 -8.73
N PRO A 243 -5.44 13.81 -9.88
CA PRO A 243 -4.69 14.99 -10.34
C PRO A 243 -5.55 16.22 -10.66
N ASP A 244 -6.81 16.02 -11.04
CA ASP A 244 -7.72 17.07 -11.46
C ASP A 244 -8.85 17.30 -10.43
N SER A 245 -8.87 16.56 -9.33
CA SER A 245 -9.90 16.63 -8.29
C SER A 245 -9.77 17.84 -7.35
N GLY A 246 -8.59 18.47 -7.31
CA GLY A 246 -8.26 19.53 -6.35
C GLY A 246 -7.93 19.01 -4.94
N TYR A 247 -7.84 17.71 -4.73
CA TYR A 247 -7.40 17.10 -3.47
C TYR A 247 -5.95 16.62 -3.57
N GLU A 248 -5.26 16.66 -2.43
CA GLU A 248 -3.94 16.08 -2.27
C GLU A 248 -4.03 14.76 -1.51
N MET A 249 -3.21 13.78 -1.92
CA MET A 249 -3.16 12.49 -1.24
C MET A 249 -2.32 12.62 0.04
N ASP A 250 -2.85 12.12 1.14
CA ASP A 250 -2.12 11.95 2.40
C ASP A 250 -1.08 10.81 2.25
N GLU A 251 0.03 10.91 2.98
CA GLU A 251 1.11 9.90 2.99
C GLU A 251 0.72 8.56 3.64
N ARG A 252 -0.51 8.47 4.18
CA ARG A 252 -1.04 7.25 4.78
C ARG A 252 -1.30 6.15 3.75
N TYR A 253 -1.51 4.95 4.24
CA TYR A 253 -1.93 3.78 3.47
C TYR A 253 -3.35 3.94 2.88
N GLY A 254 -3.61 3.29 1.75
CA GLY A 254 -4.97 3.15 1.23
C GLY A 254 -5.70 1.98 1.87
N LEU A 255 -7.05 2.00 1.76
CA LEU A 255 -7.90 0.96 2.30
C LEU A 255 -8.86 0.44 1.23
N ASN A 256 -9.05 -0.87 1.20
CA ASN A 256 -10.11 -1.53 0.46
C ASN A 256 -11.06 -2.19 1.47
N ILE A 257 -12.28 -1.65 1.64
CA ILE A 257 -13.26 -2.15 2.61
C ILE A 257 -14.26 -3.03 1.88
N TYR A 258 -14.21 -4.33 2.13
CA TYR A 258 -15.06 -5.31 1.48
C TYR A 258 -16.49 -5.24 2.05
N ARG A 259 -17.49 -5.24 1.15
CA ARG A 259 -18.93 -5.24 1.49
C ARG A 259 -19.59 -6.55 1.12
N GLN A 260 -19.24 -7.09 -0.05
CA GLN A 260 -19.77 -8.37 -0.52
C GLN A 260 -18.74 -8.99 -1.47
N ILE A 261 -18.56 -10.30 -1.37
CA ILE A 261 -17.69 -11.08 -2.25
C ILE A 261 -18.53 -12.23 -2.82
N ASP A 262 -18.69 -12.25 -4.14
CA ASP A 262 -19.26 -13.37 -4.89
C ASP A 262 -18.13 -14.08 -5.65
N ARG A 263 -17.62 -15.13 -5.02
CA ARG A 263 -16.51 -15.91 -5.57
C ARG A 263 -16.90 -16.72 -6.80
N ALA A 264 -18.16 -17.19 -6.86
CA ALA A 264 -18.64 -18.01 -7.97
C ALA A 264 -18.61 -17.23 -9.30
N HIS A 265 -18.88 -15.92 -9.23
CA HIS A 265 -18.90 -15.03 -10.39
C HIS A 265 -17.70 -14.10 -10.45
N SER A 266 -16.73 -14.23 -9.54
CA SER A 266 -15.56 -13.33 -9.41
C SER A 266 -15.96 -11.86 -9.30
N GLN A 267 -17.10 -11.58 -8.63
CA GLN A 267 -17.60 -10.23 -8.37
C GLN A 267 -17.33 -9.79 -6.94
N VAL A 268 -17.15 -8.49 -6.77
CA VAL A 268 -16.97 -7.89 -5.44
C VAL A 268 -17.63 -6.51 -5.39
N ILE A 269 -18.23 -6.22 -4.24
CA ILE A 269 -18.65 -4.87 -3.85
C ILE A 269 -17.73 -4.43 -2.73
N MET A 270 -17.05 -3.30 -2.92
CA MET A 270 -16.10 -2.78 -1.95
C MET A 270 -15.97 -1.27 -2.04
N ASP A 271 -15.52 -0.65 -0.98
CA ASP A 271 -15.13 0.76 -0.98
C ASP A 271 -13.62 0.85 -1.18
N LEU A 272 -13.19 1.46 -2.29
CA LEU A 272 -11.80 1.82 -2.55
C LEU A 272 -11.58 3.20 -1.91
N CYS A 273 -10.75 3.24 -0.86
CA CYS A 273 -10.57 4.43 -0.04
C CYS A 273 -9.16 4.97 -0.19
N ILE A 274 -9.03 6.15 -0.80
CA ILE A 274 -7.76 6.85 -0.99
C ILE A 274 -7.64 7.93 0.06
N PRO A 275 -6.57 7.93 0.89
CA PRO A 275 -6.40 8.91 1.95
C PRO A 275 -6.15 10.30 1.36
N LEU A 276 -6.77 11.32 1.97
CA LEU A 276 -6.65 12.72 1.58
C LEU A 276 -6.17 13.57 2.77
N GLU A 277 -5.48 14.68 2.45
CA GLU A 277 -5.11 15.72 3.41
C GLU A 277 -6.30 16.52 3.93
#